data_dc9276627cb3a14e2e42f214e2bcfa72
#
_entry.id   dc9276627cb3a14e2e42f214e2bcfa72
#
_cell.length_a   1.000
_cell.length_b   1.000
_cell.length_c   1.000
_cell.angle_alpha   90.00
_cell.angle_beta   90.00
_cell.angle_gamma   90.00
#
_symmetry.space_group_name_H-M   'P 1'
#
loop_
_entity.id
_entity.type
_entity.pdbx_description
1 polymer ?
#
loop_
_entity_poly.entity_id
_entity_poly.type
_entity_poly.pdbx_seq_one_letter_code
_entity_poly.pdbx_strand_id
1 'polypeptide(L)'
;ITDMLAKQADIIVRFQGGANAGHTIVNDYGKFALHTLPSGVFYSHTTSVIGNGVALDIPRLFKEIKSITDRNVPMPKILVSNRAQIVMPYHVLFDQYEEERLGGKSFGSTKLLRFIQINTQRSVFR
;
A
#
# COMPACT_ATOMS: atom_id res chain seq x y z
N ILE A 1 9.50 -9.17 10.77
CA ILE A 1 8.88 -10.53 10.76
C ILE A 1 8.42 -10.86 9.34
N THR A 2 7.56 -10.08 8.69
CA THR A 2 7.03 -10.38 7.34
C THR A 2 8.14 -10.51 6.30
N ASP A 3 9.16 -9.69 6.35
CA ASP A 3 10.31 -9.77 5.45
C ASP A 3 11.11 -11.07 5.64
N MET A 4 11.27 -11.53 6.88
CA MET A 4 11.93 -12.80 7.16
C MET A 4 11.15 -14.00 6.60
N LEU A 5 9.83 -13.98 6.72
CA LEU A 5 8.95 -15.01 6.17
C LEU A 5 8.89 -14.95 4.64
N ALA A 6 9.06 -13.77 4.06
CA ALA A 6 9.06 -13.55 2.63
C ALA A 6 10.14 -14.34 1.88
N LYS A 7 11.28 -14.62 2.53
CA LYS A 7 12.37 -15.44 1.98
C LYS A 7 11.94 -16.86 1.63
N GLN A 8 10.94 -17.39 2.32
CA GLN A 8 10.47 -18.77 2.19
C GLN A 8 9.13 -18.88 1.46
N ALA A 9 8.54 -17.74 1.07
CA ALA A 9 7.22 -17.70 0.48
C ALA A 9 7.30 -17.48 -1.04
N ASP A 10 6.55 -18.26 -1.80
CA ASP A 10 6.40 -18.09 -3.25
C ASP A 10 5.44 -16.96 -3.58
N ILE A 11 4.45 -16.73 -2.70
CA ILE A 11 3.42 -15.70 -2.89
C ILE A 11 3.22 -14.93 -1.59
N ILE A 12 3.22 -13.61 -1.70
CA ILE A 12 2.87 -12.71 -0.60
C ILE A 12 1.69 -11.86 -1.01
N VAL A 13 0.64 -11.90 -0.20
CA VAL A 13 -0.60 -11.19 -0.49
C VAL A 13 -0.80 -10.05 0.50
N ARG A 14 -0.92 -8.83 0.00
CA ARG A 14 -1.51 -7.72 0.75
C ARG A 14 -3.00 -7.70 0.46
N PHE A 15 -3.79 -8.17 1.39
CA PHE A 15 -5.22 -8.38 1.16
C PHE A 15 -6.10 -7.15 1.48
N GLN A 16 -5.59 -6.19 2.28
CA GLN A 16 -6.35 -5.01 2.70
C GLN A 16 -5.46 -3.82 3.05
N GLY A 17 -6.09 -2.67 3.25
CA GLY A 17 -5.46 -1.43 3.72
C GLY A 17 -5.12 -0.47 2.59
N GLY A 18 -4.68 0.72 2.95
CA GLY A 18 -4.28 1.79 2.04
C GLY A 18 -2.82 2.18 2.23
N ALA A 19 -2.44 3.29 1.59
CA ALA A 19 -1.10 3.83 1.65
C ALA A 19 -0.80 4.64 2.94
N ASN A 20 -1.69 4.62 3.93
CA ASN A 20 -1.54 5.37 5.19
C ASN A 20 -0.52 4.71 6.13
N ALA A 21 -0.55 3.38 6.22
CA ALA A 21 0.35 2.63 7.07
C ALA A 21 1.60 2.26 6.28
N GLY A 22 2.71 2.92 6.61
CA GLY A 22 4.02 2.56 6.09
C GLY A 22 4.68 1.47 6.95
N HIS A 23 5.52 0.67 6.31
CA HIS A 23 6.42 -0.25 7.00
C HIS A 23 7.85 -0.05 6.48
N THR A 24 8.79 -0.14 7.40
CA THR A 24 10.19 0.01 7.06
C THR A 24 10.85 -1.37 6.97
N ILE A 25 11.53 -1.62 5.87
CA ILE A 25 12.34 -2.81 5.64
C ILE A 25 13.80 -2.38 5.60
N VAL A 26 14.64 -3.15 6.29
CA VAL A 26 16.09 -3.01 6.24
C VAL A 26 16.65 -4.34 5.76
N ASN A 27 17.33 -4.31 4.62
CA ASN A 27 17.95 -5.48 4.01
C ASN A 27 19.28 -5.09 3.33
N ASP A 28 19.88 -6.04 2.60
CA ASP A 28 21.18 -5.84 1.94
C ASP A 28 21.18 -4.72 0.89
N TYR A 29 20.01 -4.36 0.35
CA TYR A 29 19.84 -3.23 -0.57
C TYR A 29 19.69 -1.88 0.14
N GLY A 30 19.53 -1.88 1.47
CA GLY A 30 19.41 -0.69 2.29
C GLY A 30 18.10 -0.58 3.08
N LYS A 31 17.74 0.65 3.43
CA LYS A 31 16.52 0.97 4.18
C LYS A 31 15.45 1.53 3.25
N PHE A 32 14.28 0.89 3.25
CA PHE A 32 13.13 1.24 2.43
C PHE A 32 11.90 1.50 3.29
N ALA A 33 11.19 2.59 3.01
CA ALA A 33 9.89 2.86 3.57
C ALA A 33 8.83 2.57 2.49
N LEU A 34 8.10 1.48 2.66
CA LEU A 34 7.03 1.07 1.74
C LEU A 34 5.66 1.32 2.38
N HIS A 35 4.68 1.65 1.57
CA HIS A 35 3.31 1.89 1.99
C HIS A 35 2.34 0.96 1.29
N THR A 36 2.47 0.80 -0.02
CA THR A 36 1.58 0.00 -0.85
C THR A 36 2.17 -1.37 -1.17
N LEU A 37 3.47 -1.42 -1.45
CA LEU A 37 4.15 -2.66 -1.84
C LEU A 37 4.27 -3.63 -0.66
N PRO A 38 3.99 -4.93 -0.88
CA PRO A 38 4.29 -5.97 0.12
C PRO A 38 5.80 -6.19 0.27
N SER A 39 6.22 -6.75 1.41
CA SER A 39 7.64 -7.01 1.71
C SER A 39 8.33 -7.99 0.75
N GLY A 40 7.56 -8.82 0.03
CA GLY A 40 8.09 -9.79 -0.92
C GLY A 40 8.76 -9.21 -2.18
N VAL A 41 8.62 -7.90 -2.41
CA VAL A 41 9.16 -7.24 -3.62
C VAL A 41 10.69 -7.28 -3.74
N PHE A 42 11.39 -7.62 -2.67
CA PHE A 42 12.85 -7.73 -2.67
C PHE A 42 13.38 -9.11 -3.11
N TYR A 43 12.48 -10.08 -3.27
CA TYR A 43 12.84 -11.46 -3.61
C TYR A 43 12.33 -11.81 -5.01
N SER A 44 13.25 -12.18 -5.91
CA SER A 44 12.93 -12.45 -7.31
C SER A 44 12.04 -13.69 -7.52
N HIS A 45 12.07 -14.65 -6.59
CA HIS A 45 11.22 -15.84 -6.63
C HIS A 45 9.80 -15.58 -6.15
N THR A 46 9.59 -14.50 -5.39
CA THR A 46 8.31 -14.20 -4.75
C THR A 46 7.39 -13.41 -5.68
N THR A 47 6.14 -13.83 -5.81
CA THR A 47 5.09 -13.05 -6.46
C THR A 47 4.34 -12.24 -5.41
N SER A 48 4.33 -10.93 -5.57
CA SER A 48 3.61 -10.00 -4.70
C SER A 48 2.22 -9.72 -5.25
N VAL A 49 1.19 -9.98 -4.46
CA VAL A 49 -0.21 -9.78 -4.86
C VAL A 49 -0.84 -8.66 -4.06
N ILE A 50 -1.45 -7.71 -4.76
CA ILE A 50 -2.29 -6.66 -4.17
C ILE A 50 -3.75 -7.08 -4.34
N GLY A 51 -4.39 -7.39 -3.22
CA GLY A 51 -5.75 -7.93 -3.18
C GLY A 51 -6.85 -6.88 -3.31
N ASN A 52 -8.08 -7.35 -3.35
CA ASN A 52 -9.27 -6.53 -3.57
C ASN A 52 -9.62 -5.58 -2.42
N GLY A 53 -9.20 -5.87 -1.19
CA GLY A 53 -9.40 -5.01 -0.02
C GLY A 53 -8.40 -3.86 0.10
N VAL A 54 -7.51 -3.69 -0.88
CA VAL A 54 -6.51 -2.61 -0.89
C VAL A 54 -7.07 -1.37 -1.57
N ALA A 55 -6.88 -0.20 -0.93
CA ALA A 55 -7.07 1.09 -1.55
C ALA A 55 -5.75 1.50 -2.24
N LEU A 56 -5.73 1.39 -3.56
CA LEU A 56 -4.55 1.52 -4.38
C LEU A 56 -4.38 2.95 -4.92
N ASP A 57 -3.35 3.63 -4.46
CA ASP A 57 -2.87 4.88 -5.04
C ASP A 57 -1.84 4.55 -6.13
N ILE A 58 -2.27 4.64 -7.39
CA ILE A 58 -1.45 4.25 -8.54
C ILE A 58 -0.18 5.11 -8.67
N PRO A 59 -0.22 6.45 -8.62
CA PRO A 59 0.98 7.28 -8.62
C PRO A 59 1.99 6.90 -7.54
N ARG A 60 1.50 6.63 -6.33
CA ARG A 60 2.35 6.22 -5.21
C ARG A 60 2.96 4.84 -5.41
N LEU A 61 2.19 3.88 -5.94
CA LEU A 61 2.68 2.56 -6.28
C LEU A 61 3.88 2.63 -7.23
N PHE A 62 3.75 3.38 -8.32
CA PHE A 62 4.84 3.55 -9.28
C PHE A 62 6.05 4.27 -8.69
N LYS A 63 5.83 5.25 -7.81
CA LYS A 63 6.91 5.93 -7.09
C LYS A 63 7.67 4.96 -6.18
N GLU A 64 6.98 4.05 -5.49
CA GLU A 64 7.60 3.02 -4.67
C GLU A 64 8.39 2.02 -5.51
N ILE A 65 7.81 1.52 -6.63
CA ILE A 65 8.50 0.63 -7.56
C ILE A 65 9.79 1.29 -8.06
N LYS A 66 9.70 2.55 -8.50
CA LYS A 66 10.88 3.28 -8.95
C LYS A 66 11.93 3.41 -7.85
N SER A 67 11.53 3.70 -6.62
CA SER A 67 12.47 3.86 -5.49
C SER A 67 13.26 2.59 -5.16
N ILE A 68 12.68 1.42 -5.38
CA ILE A 68 13.37 0.15 -5.18
C ILE A 68 14.25 -0.22 -6.39
N THR A 69 13.77 0.01 -7.61
CA THR A 69 14.55 -0.29 -8.83
C THR A 69 15.75 0.64 -8.99
N ASP A 70 15.65 1.91 -8.60
CA ASP A 70 16.76 2.87 -8.60
C ASP A 70 17.91 2.44 -7.66
N ARG A 71 17.65 1.50 -6.73
CA ARG A 71 18.66 0.94 -5.81
C ARG A 71 19.10 -0.48 -6.20
N ASN A 72 19.02 -0.81 -7.47
CA ASN A 72 19.44 -2.10 -8.05
C ASN A 72 18.64 -3.32 -7.52
N VAL A 73 17.46 -3.11 -6.96
CA VAL A 73 16.54 -4.22 -6.69
C VAL A 73 15.95 -4.68 -8.02
N PRO A 74 15.96 -5.99 -8.34
CA PRO A 74 15.33 -6.50 -9.55
C PRO A 74 13.85 -6.12 -9.62
N MET A 75 13.34 -5.89 -10.84
CA MET A 75 11.93 -5.55 -11.03
C MET A 75 11.03 -6.62 -10.40
N PRO A 76 10.21 -6.27 -9.40
CA PRO A 76 9.41 -7.25 -8.69
C PRO A 76 8.25 -7.75 -9.55
N LYS A 77 7.88 -9.01 -9.36
CA LYS A 77 6.67 -9.58 -9.95
C LYS A 77 5.45 -9.19 -9.11
N ILE A 78 4.65 -8.26 -9.62
CA ILE A 78 3.48 -7.71 -8.94
C ILE A 78 2.22 -8.05 -9.72
N LEU A 79 1.26 -8.63 -9.03
CA LEU A 79 -0.10 -8.85 -9.52
C LEU A 79 -1.07 -7.97 -8.73
N VAL A 80 -1.94 -7.30 -9.43
CA VAL A 80 -2.96 -6.43 -8.82
C VAL A 80 -4.34 -6.98 -9.14
N SER A 81 -5.18 -7.12 -8.12
CA SER A 81 -6.57 -7.52 -8.30
C SER A 81 -7.31 -6.48 -9.14
N ASN A 82 -8.04 -6.93 -10.14
CA ASN A 82 -8.93 -6.08 -10.94
C ASN A 82 -10.12 -5.52 -10.13
N ARG A 83 -10.27 -5.95 -8.88
CA ARG A 83 -11.29 -5.48 -7.92
C ARG A 83 -10.69 -4.61 -6.81
N ALA A 84 -9.39 -4.27 -6.87
CA ALA A 84 -8.80 -3.32 -5.94
C ALA A 84 -9.42 -1.93 -6.13
N GLN A 85 -9.67 -1.24 -5.02
CA GLN A 85 -10.23 0.12 -5.06
C GLN A 85 -9.14 1.12 -5.45
N ILE A 86 -9.40 1.90 -6.50
CA ILE A 86 -8.46 2.92 -6.95
C ILE A 86 -8.70 4.22 -6.18
N VAL A 87 -7.63 4.77 -5.63
CA VAL A 87 -7.63 6.10 -5.03
C VAL A 87 -7.53 7.14 -6.12
N MET A 88 -8.57 7.95 -6.23
CA MET A 88 -8.61 9.07 -7.16
C MET A 88 -8.23 10.38 -6.44
N PRO A 89 -7.69 11.38 -7.14
CA PRO A 89 -7.29 12.65 -6.53
C PRO A 89 -8.41 13.34 -5.72
N TYR A 90 -9.64 13.24 -6.16
CA TYR A 90 -10.77 13.83 -5.44
C TYR A 90 -11.06 13.15 -4.09
N HIS A 91 -10.70 11.88 -3.90
CA HIS A 91 -10.83 11.22 -2.61
C HIS A 91 -9.90 11.86 -1.56
N VAL A 92 -8.69 12.23 -1.96
CA VAL A 92 -7.75 12.93 -1.08
C VAL A 92 -8.26 14.31 -0.71
N LEU A 93 -8.84 15.03 -1.68
CA LEU A 93 -9.46 16.34 -1.45
C LEU A 93 -10.64 16.25 -0.48
N PHE A 94 -11.51 15.26 -0.64
CA PHE A 94 -12.63 15.05 0.30
C PHE A 94 -12.15 14.78 1.72
N ASP A 95 -11.14 13.93 1.90
CA ASP A 95 -10.56 13.68 3.22
C ASP A 95 -9.98 14.96 3.85
N GLN A 96 -9.33 15.80 3.05
CA GLN A 96 -8.81 17.09 3.51
C GLN A 96 -9.93 18.03 3.95
N TYR A 97 -10.97 18.20 3.15
CA TYR A 97 -12.12 19.03 3.51
C TYR A 97 -12.85 18.54 4.77
N GLU A 98 -13.01 17.23 4.93
CA GLU A 98 -13.62 16.67 6.13
C GLU A 98 -12.77 16.93 7.38
N GLU A 99 -11.45 16.80 7.30
CA GLU A 99 -10.54 17.13 8.39
C GLU A 99 -10.59 18.63 8.74
N GLU A 100 -10.64 19.52 7.74
CA GLU A 100 -10.80 20.96 7.95
C GLU A 100 -12.15 21.28 8.61
N ARG A 101 -13.23 20.63 8.18
CA ARG A 101 -14.57 20.78 8.75
C ARG A 101 -14.64 20.36 10.22
N LEU A 102 -13.89 19.32 10.60
CA LEU A 102 -13.85 18.81 11.98
C LEU A 102 -13.00 19.68 12.90
N GLY A 103 -12.13 20.55 12.37
CA GLY A 103 -11.31 21.49 13.13
C GLY A 103 -10.50 20.83 14.23
N GLY A 104 -10.56 21.41 15.46
CA GLY A 104 -9.81 20.90 16.63
C GLY A 104 -10.25 19.53 17.16
N LYS A 105 -11.28 18.91 16.58
CA LYS A 105 -11.72 17.54 16.83
C LYS A 105 -11.21 16.56 15.76
N SER A 106 -10.18 16.95 15.01
CA SER A 106 -9.59 16.09 14.00
C SER A 106 -9.05 14.81 14.64
N PHE A 107 -9.31 13.67 14.03
CA PHE A 107 -8.92 12.36 14.58
C PHE A 107 -7.43 12.04 14.37
N GLY A 108 -6.60 13.03 13.98
CA GLY A 108 -5.18 12.81 13.73
C GLY A 108 -4.92 11.82 12.60
N SER A 109 -5.88 11.67 11.69
CA SER A 109 -5.68 10.83 10.51
C SER A 109 -4.59 11.45 9.62
N THR A 110 -3.88 10.63 8.90
CA THR A 110 -2.85 11.07 7.96
C THR A 110 -3.43 11.82 6.74
N LYS A 111 -4.68 12.29 6.83
CA LYS A 111 -5.43 12.98 5.75
C LYS A 111 -5.49 12.17 4.44
N LEU A 112 -5.34 10.87 4.52
CA LEU A 112 -5.27 9.99 3.37
C LEU A 112 -6.18 8.77 3.59
N LEU A 113 -7.36 8.77 2.94
CA LEU A 113 -8.11 7.54 2.63
C LEU A 113 -9.01 6.92 3.70
N ARG A 114 -9.46 7.69 4.70
CA ARG A 114 -10.45 7.18 5.67
C ARG A 114 -11.74 6.73 4.99
N PHE A 115 -12.23 7.53 4.05
CA PHE A 115 -13.49 7.25 3.35
C PHE A 115 -13.43 5.97 2.50
N ILE A 116 -12.34 5.75 1.79
CA ILE A 116 -12.17 4.57 0.93
C ILE A 116 -11.98 3.32 1.78
N GLN A 117 -11.22 3.41 2.86
CA GLN A 117 -10.93 2.29 3.75
C GLN A 117 -12.22 1.74 4.40
N ILE A 118 -13.12 2.61 4.84
CA ILE A 118 -14.41 2.22 5.42
C ILE A 118 -15.29 1.53 4.38
N ASN A 119 -15.35 2.05 3.16
CA ASN A 119 -16.17 1.50 2.10
C ASN A 119 -15.60 0.18 1.55
N THR A 120 -14.28 0.03 1.50
CA THR A 120 -13.63 -1.20 1.07
C THR A 120 -13.86 -2.34 2.08
N GLN A 121 -13.79 -2.04 3.37
CA GLN A 121 -14.12 -3.05 4.40
C GLN A 121 -15.57 -3.52 4.31
N ARG A 122 -16.52 -2.64 4.00
CA ARG A 122 -17.93 -3.00 3.82
C ARG A 122 -18.17 -3.88 2.59
N SER A 123 -17.38 -3.75 1.54
CA SER A 123 -17.53 -4.52 0.30
C SER A 123 -16.92 -5.92 0.37
N VAL A 124 -15.99 -6.17 1.30
CA VAL A 124 -15.33 -7.48 1.48
C VAL A 124 -16.25 -8.45 2.24
N PHE A 125 -17.21 -7.94 3.02
CA PHE A 125 -18.15 -8.76 3.83
C PHE A 125 -19.54 -8.90 3.21
N ARG A 126 -19.71 -8.63 1.92
CA ARG A 126 -20.93 -8.93 1.16
C ARG A 126 -20.60 -10.05 0.16
#